data_64fec18ecee1b78ca6d9b0b220d37861
#
_entry.id   64fec18ecee1b78ca6d9b0b220d37861
#
_cell.length_a   1.000
_cell.length_b   1.000
_cell.length_c   1.000
_cell.angle_alpha   90.00
_cell.angle_beta   90.00
_cell.angle_gamma   90.00
#
_symmetry.space_group_name_H-M   'P 1'
#
loop_
_entity.id
_entity.type
_entity.pdbx_description
1 polymer ?
#
loop_
_entity_poly.entity_id
_entity_poly.type
_entity_poly.pdbx_seq_one_letter_code
_entity_poly.pdbx_strand_id
1 'polypeptide(L)'
;ADIIIANSLFLLISFIIVYSLGKSLNIKQRTLKTLFICLAFGNIAYLGPPVLTQIYGPKILPDVSLIIGVHLFWLFTIGLGFLDYDLASRQSWIGKLFHKKNKQDIIKHIGFDLIKNPLLVAIILGLVVAIADINLPRLLKTTIDMLANSVSPVVLVVIGLFIGSSKIGKLKEWLPVAAFTVVTLFILPGIFYLALKGFASDLDKYIPSMIMIAMPLAITPFALADKFGLDKQFIARAIVLSTTLSIITIPLWASML
;
A
#
# COMPACT_ATOMS: atom_id res chain seq x y z
N ALA A 1 -4.91 -14.61 12.88
CA ALA A 1 -6.23 -14.19 12.39
C ALA A 1 -6.45 -12.69 12.61
N ASP A 2 -6.23 -12.16 13.81
CA ASP A 2 -6.62 -10.80 14.22
C ASP A 2 -5.92 -9.70 13.44
N ILE A 3 -4.61 -9.84 13.14
CA ILE A 3 -3.84 -8.91 12.29
C ILE A 3 -4.48 -8.79 10.89
N ILE A 4 -4.88 -9.92 10.30
CA ILE A 4 -5.54 -9.96 8.98
C ILE A 4 -6.87 -9.21 9.05
N ILE A 5 -7.68 -9.48 10.07
CA ILE A 5 -8.99 -8.86 10.24
C ILE A 5 -8.84 -7.35 10.46
N ALA A 6 -7.97 -6.91 11.37
CA ALA A 6 -7.75 -5.51 11.67
C ALA A 6 -7.30 -4.71 10.43
N ASN A 7 -6.30 -5.20 9.70
CA ASN A 7 -5.82 -4.55 8.47
C ASN A 7 -6.87 -4.56 7.35
N SER A 8 -7.62 -5.66 7.19
CA SER A 8 -8.70 -5.75 6.21
C SER A 8 -9.83 -4.77 6.51
N LEU A 9 -10.29 -4.72 7.74
CA LEU A 9 -11.33 -3.77 8.17
C LEU A 9 -10.88 -2.33 7.99
N PHE A 10 -9.65 -2.01 8.39
CA PHE A 10 -9.09 -0.68 8.22
C PHE A 10 -9.08 -0.23 6.75
N LEU A 11 -8.60 -1.09 5.85
CA LEU A 11 -8.56 -0.79 4.41
C LEU A 11 -9.96 -0.64 3.83
N LEU A 12 -10.88 -1.56 4.14
CA LEU A 12 -12.25 -1.50 3.64
C LEU A 12 -12.99 -0.24 4.11
N ILE A 13 -12.87 0.09 5.40
CA ILE A 13 -13.48 1.31 5.96
C ILE A 13 -12.86 2.55 5.30
N SER A 14 -11.53 2.59 5.13
CA SER A 14 -10.83 3.69 4.47
C SER A 14 -11.31 3.88 3.02
N PHE A 15 -11.47 2.80 2.26
CA PHE A 15 -12.02 2.83 0.90
C PHE A 15 -13.46 3.36 0.86
N ILE A 16 -14.32 2.89 1.77
CA ILE A 16 -15.71 3.34 1.87
C ILE A 16 -15.77 4.84 2.21
N ILE A 17 -14.97 5.30 3.16
CA ILE A 17 -14.92 6.71 3.58
C ILE A 17 -14.49 7.59 2.41
N VAL A 18 -13.38 7.27 1.75
CA VAL A 18 -12.86 8.08 0.62
C VAL A 18 -13.86 8.14 -0.53
N TYR A 19 -14.49 7.01 -0.86
CA TYR A 19 -15.50 6.95 -1.90
C TYR A 19 -16.75 7.77 -1.55
N SER A 20 -17.28 7.60 -0.33
CA SER A 20 -18.49 8.28 0.15
C SER A 20 -18.28 9.80 0.26
N LEU A 21 -17.16 10.23 0.87
CA LEU A 21 -16.79 11.64 0.96
C LEU A 21 -16.57 12.27 -0.42
N GLY A 22 -15.88 11.52 -1.30
CA GLY A 22 -15.63 12.00 -2.66
C GLY A 22 -16.92 12.23 -3.45
N LYS A 23 -17.91 11.35 -3.29
CA LYS A 23 -19.25 11.54 -3.88
C LYS A 23 -20.03 12.67 -3.24
N SER A 24 -20.08 12.73 -1.91
CA SER A 24 -20.80 13.74 -1.16
C SER A 24 -20.30 15.16 -1.46
N LEU A 25 -18.97 15.31 -1.59
CA LEU A 25 -18.32 16.58 -1.89
C LEU A 25 -18.22 16.88 -3.40
N ASN A 26 -18.84 16.07 -4.26
CA ASN A 26 -18.79 16.21 -5.72
C ASN A 26 -17.36 16.36 -6.27
N ILE A 27 -16.41 15.63 -5.69
CA ILE A 27 -15.01 15.67 -6.13
C ILE A 27 -14.90 15.13 -7.56
N LYS A 28 -14.14 15.82 -8.41
CA LYS A 28 -13.88 15.38 -9.78
C LYS A 28 -13.36 13.95 -9.80
N GLN A 29 -13.87 13.12 -10.71
CA GLN A 29 -13.56 11.70 -10.79
C GLN A 29 -12.04 11.41 -10.86
N ARG A 30 -11.29 12.22 -11.59
CA ARG A 30 -9.81 12.12 -11.65
C ARG A 30 -9.17 12.27 -10.27
N THR A 31 -9.59 13.29 -9.51
CA THR A 31 -9.08 13.55 -8.15
C THR A 31 -9.49 12.43 -7.20
N LEU A 32 -10.75 11.98 -7.26
CA LEU A 32 -11.23 10.88 -6.42
C LEU A 32 -10.43 9.60 -6.65
N LYS A 33 -10.20 9.21 -7.91
CA LYS A 33 -9.37 8.06 -8.26
C LYS A 33 -7.93 8.21 -7.77
N THR A 34 -7.37 9.41 -7.91
CA THR A 34 -6.01 9.71 -7.44
C THR A 34 -5.92 9.54 -5.92
N LEU A 35 -6.82 10.14 -5.16
CA LEU A 35 -6.84 10.03 -3.70
C LEU A 35 -7.06 8.59 -3.24
N PHE A 36 -8.01 7.89 -3.88
CA PHE A 36 -8.33 6.51 -3.55
C PHE A 36 -7.13 5.59 -3.70
N ILE A 37 -6.43 5.67 -4.82
CA ILE A 37 -5.28 4.80 -5.07
C ILE A 37 -4.07 5.22 -4.23
N CYS A 38 -3.84 6.51 -4.02
CA CYS A 38 -2.77 7.00 -3.15
C CYS A 38 -2.96 6.56 -1.70
N LEU A 39 -4.19 6.49 -1.22
CA LEU A 39 -4.49 5.99 0.11
C LEU A 39 -4.22 4.49 0.24
N ALA A 40 -4.47 3.72 -0.81
CA ALA A 40 -4.26 2.28 -0.83
C ALA A 40 -2.78 1.87 -0.95
N PHE A 41 -1.94 2.75 -1.51
CA PHE A 41 -0.54 2.44 -1.81
C PHE A 41 0.45 3.11 -0.85
N GLY A 42 0.43 2.79 0.44
CA GLY A 42 1.57 3.06 1.32
C GLY A 42 2.81 2.30 0.86
N ASN A 43 3.99 2.81 1.14
CA ASN A 43 5.28 2.18 0.81
C ASN A 43 5.62 1.01 1.76
N ILE A 44 4.61 0.18 2.01
CA ILE A 44 4.67 -0.93 2.97
C ILE A 44 5.59 -2.05 2.52
N ALA A 45 5.65 -2.32 1.19
CA ALA A 45 6.39 -3.46 0.67
C ALA A 45 7.90 -3.18 0.56
N TYR A 46 8.30 -1.93 0.31
CA TYR A 46 9.71 -1.61 0.09
C TYR A 46 10.37 -0.90 1.28
N LEU A 47 9.64 -0.03 1.98
CA LEU A 47 10.16 0.70 3.13
C LEU A 47 9.79 0.02 4.46
N GLY A 48 8.64 -0.64 4.52
CA GLY A 48 8.15 -1.32 5.72
C GLY A 48 9.11 -2.35 6.31
N PRO A 49 9.52 -3.39 5.57
CA PRO A 49 10.41 -4.43 6.09
C PRO A 49 11.74 -3.88 6.64
N PRO A 50 12.52 -3.05 5.91
CA PRO A 50 13.78 -2.54 6.44
C PRO A 50 13.61 -1.65 7.67
N VAL A 51 12.58 -0.81 7.72
CA VAL A 51 12.32 0.06 8.87
C VAL A 51 11.95 -0.78 10.10
N LEU A 52 11.00 -1.70 9.95
CA LEU A 52 10.56 -2.53 11.06
C LEU A 52 11.63 -3.49 11.56
N THR A 53 12.42 -4.07 10.67
CA THR A 53 13.55 -4.92 11.09
C THR A 53 14.64 -4.13 11.80
N GLN A 54 14.87 -2.88 11.41
CA GLN A 54 15.86 -2.02 12.07
C GLN A 54 15.40 -1.62 13.48
N ILE A 55 14.11 -1.42 13.70
CA ILE A 55 13.57 -0.96 15.00
C ILE A 55 13.32 -2.15 15.93
N TYR A 56 12.71 -3.23 15.43
CA TYR A 56 12.20 -4.34 16.26
C TYR A 56 12.94 -5.68 16.01
N GLY A 57 13.93 -5.68 15.13
CA GLY A 57 14.71 -6.88 14.75
C GLY A 57 14.01 -7.78 13.73
N PRO A 58 14.72 -8.81 13.22
CA PRO A 58 14.23 -9.62 12.10
C PRO A 58 13.05 -10.55 12.46
N LYS A 59 12.78 -10.78 13.73
CA LYS A 59 11.66 -11.63 14.19
C LYS A 59 10.29 -11.08 13.79
N ILE A 60 10.19 -9.78 13.44
CA ILE A 60 8.95 -9.12 13.02
C ILE A 60 8.56 -9.43 11.56
N LEU A 61 9.49 -9.96 10.75
CA LEU A 61 9.29 -10.17 9.31
C LEU A 61 8.08 -11.04 8.94
N PRO A 62 7.72 -12.11 9.65
CA PRO A 62 6.52 -12.88 9.35
C PRO A 62 5.24 -12.03 9.40
N ASP A 63 5.07 -11.21 10.43
CA ASP A 63 3.90 -10.32 10.57
C ASP A 63 3.91 -9.23 9.51
N VAL A 64 5.06 -8.64 9.23
CA VAL A 64 5.25 -7.65 8.15
C VAL A 64 4.86 -8.25 6.79
N SER A 65 5.31 -9.46 6.49
CA SER A 65 4.98 -10.15 5.23
C SER A 65 3.48 -10.46 5.11
N LEU A 66 2.86 -10.86 6.22
CA LEU A 66 1.42 -11.11 6.28
C LEU A 66 0.63 -9.82 6.02
N ILE A 67 1.01 -8.71 6.64
CA ILE A 67 0.37 -7.41 6.44
C ILE A 67 0.52 -6.95 4.97
N ILE A 68 1.70 -7.08 4.39
CA ILE A 68 1.93 -6.78 2.96
C ILE A 68 0.99 -7.61 2.09
N GLY A 69 0.88 -8.91 2.35
CA GLY A 69 -0.03 -9.80 1.62
C GLY A 69 -1.49 -9.34 1.68
N VAL A 70 -1.98 -8.98 2.86
CA VAL A 70 -3.34 -8.46 3.06
C VAL A 70 -3.56 -7.15 2.29
N HIS A 71 -2.63 -6.20 2.40
CA HIS A 71 -2.75 -4.92 1.69
C HIS A 71 -2.72 -5.10 0.17
N LEU A 72 -1.83 -5.94 -0.35
CA LEU A 72 -1.76 -6.22 -1.78
C LEU A 72 -3.04 -6.92 -2.28
N PHE A 73 -3.57 -7.87 -1.52
CA PHE A 73 -4.83 -8.52 -1.86
C PHE A 73 -5.96 -7.48 -2.06
N TRP A 74 -6.18 -6.60 -1.08
CA TRP A 74 -7.22 -5.58 -1.17
C TRP A 74 -6.94 -4.52 -2.24
N LEU A 75 -5.68 -4.19 -2.44
CA LEU A 75 -5.25 -3.28 -3.48
C LEU A 75 -5.57 -3.82 -4.88
N PHE A 76 -5.21 -5.08 -5.15
CA PHE A 76 -5.45 -5.69 -6.46
C PHE A 76 -6.92 -6.01 -6.70
N THR A 77 -7.68 -6.29 -5.66
CA THR A 77 -9.13 -6.58 -5.79
C THR A 77 -9.97 -5.30 -5.86
N ILE A 78 -9.96 -4.49 -4.81
CA ILE A 78 -10.79 -3.27 -4.73
C ILE A 78 -10.08 -2.06 -5.33
N GLY A 79 -8.78 -1.87 -5.06
CA GLY A 79 -8.03 -0.70 -5.50
C GLY A 79 -7.98 -0.57 -7.02
N LEU A 80 -7.51 -1.60 -7.71
CA LEU A 80 -7.46 -1.60 -9.17
C LEU A 80 -8.86 -1.76 -9.79
N GLY A 81 -9.75 -2.55 -9.17
CA GLY A 81 -11.13 -2.67 -9.62
C GLY A 81 -11.86 -1.34 -9.68
N PHE A 82 -11.66 -0.46 -8.68
CA PHE A 82 -12.20 0.89 -8.68
C PHE A 82 -11.63 1.77 -9.79
N LEU A 83 -10.33 1.66 -10.10
CA LEU A 83 -9.72 2.40 -11.22
C LEU A 83 -10.26 1.96 -12.58
N ASP A 84 -10.47 0.66 -12.75
CA ASP A 84 -10.94 0.08 -14.01
C ASP A 84 -12.43 0.30 -14.27
N TYR A 85 -13.26 0.45 -13.24
CA TYR A 85 -14.72 0.62 -13.38
C TYR A 85 -15.10 1.80 -14.30
N ASP A 86 -14.31 2.86 -14.35
CA ASP A 86 -14.57 4.03 -15.20
C ASP A 86 -13.93 3.93 -16.60
N LEU A 87 -12.87 3.15 -16.76
CA LEU A 87 -12.34 2.78 -18.07
C LEU A 87 -13.29 1.81 -18.80
N ALA A 88 -14.09 1.08 -18.06
CA ALA A 88 -15.08 0.14 -18.55
C ALA A 88 -16.19 0.80 -19.37
N SER A 89 -16.54 2.05 -19.10
CA SER A 89 -17.51 2.80 -19.89
C SER A 89 -16.96 3.17 -21.28
N ARG A 90 -15.66 3.05 -21.50
CA ARG A 90 -15.02 3.46 -22.77
C ARG A 90 -14.27 2.39 -23.57
N GLN A 91 -13.78 1.29 -23.01
CA GLN A 91 -13.13 0.17 -23.76
C GLN A 91 -12.43 -0.90 -22.90
N SER A 92 -12.58 -0.90 -21.58
CA SER A 92 -11.86 -1.83 -20.70
C SER A 92 -12.51 -3.22 -20.67
N TRP A 93 -11.66 -4.26 -20.65
CA TRP A 93 -12.09 -5.65 -20.59
C TRP A 93 -12.79 -6.00 -19.24
N ILE A 94 -12.46 -5.34 -18.13
CA ILE A 94 -13.15 -5.50 -16.84
C ILE A 94 -14.57 -4.95 -16.88
N GLY A 95 -14.83 -3.85 -17.59
CA GLY A 95 -16.19 -3.35 -17.78
C GLY A 95 -17.08 -4.25 -18.65
N LYS A 96 -16.50 -4.94 -19.62
CA LYS A 96 -17.19 -6.00 -20.35
C LYS A 96 -17.51 -7.20 -19.43
N LEU A 97 -16.72 -7.46 -18.38
CA LEU A 97 -16.96 -8.48 -17.37
C LEU A 97 -18.15 -8.14 -16.46
N PHE A 98 -18.21 -6.90 -15.95
CA PHE A 98 -19.32 -6.48 -15.06
C PHE A 98 -20.64 -6.26 -15.79
N HIS A 99 -20.61 -5.97 -17.12
CA HIS A 99 -21.83 -5.69 -17.88
C HIS A 99 -22.44 -6.91 -18.61
N LYS A 100 -21.72 -8.03 -18.81
CA LYS A 100 -22.25 -9.14 -19.63
C LYS A 100 -21.76 -10.56 -19.35
N LYS A 101 -21.10 -10.86 -18.21
CA LYS A 101 -20.62 -12.24 -17.96
C LYS A 101 -20.92 -12.77 -16.55
N ASN A 102 -21.11 -14.10 -16.50
CA ASN A 102 -21.36 -14.90 -15.29
C ASN A 102 -20.30 -14.63 -14.18
N LYS A 103 -20.74 -14.63 -12.91
CA LYS A 103 -19.87 -14.52 -11.71
C LYS A 103 -18.63 -15.43 -11.75
N GLN A 104 -18.73 -16.59 -12.40
CA GLN A 104 -17.62 -17.54 -12.52
C GLN A 104 -16.47 -17.05 -13.41
N ASP A 105 -16.76 -16.26 -14.44
CA ASP A 105 -15.72 -15.69 -15.31
C ASP A 105 -14.96 -14.55 -14.63
N ILE A 106 -15.61 -13.80 -13.75
CA ILE A 106 -14.99 -12.72 -12.96
C ILE A 106 -13.95 -13.29 -11.99
N ILE A 107 -14.32 -14.36 -11.26
CA ILE A 107 -13.42 -15.02 -10.31
C ILE A 107 -12.20 -15.61 -11.01
N LYS A 108 -12.41 -16.24 -12.19
CA LYS A 108 -11.29 -16.80 -12.98
C LYS A 108 -10.31 -15.73 -13.46
N HIS A 109 -10.80 -14.57 -13.89
CA HIS A 109 -9.92 -13.50 -14.39
C HIS A 109 -9.17 -12.77 -13.26
N ILE A 110 -9.84 -12.47 -12.14
CA ILE A 110 -9.17 -11.92 -10.96
C ILE A 110 -8.10 -12.91 -10.46
N GLY A 111 -8.44 -14.18 -10.35
CA GLY A 111 -7.49 -15.24 -9.97
C GLY A 111 -6.28 -15.32 -10.91
N PHE A 112 -6.50 -15.21 -12.21
CA PHE A 112 -5.44 -15.28 -13.21
C PHE A 112 -4.50 -14.08 -13.17
N ASP A 113 -5.02 -12.88 -12.93
CA ASP A 113 -4.20 -11.67 -12.81
C ASP A 113 -3.43 -11.62 -11.48
N LEU A 114 -4.01 -12.14 -10.40
CA LEU A 114 -3.33 -12.32 -9.13
C LEU A 114 -2.15 -13.30 -9.26
N ILE A 115 -2.36 -14.44 -9.93
CA ILE A 115 -1.32 -15.46 -10.17
C ILE A 115 -0.21 -14.94 -11.10
N LYS A 116 -0.51 -14.00 -12.00
CA LYS A 116 0.49 -13.38 -12.87
C LYS A 116 1.31 -12.28 -12.20
N ASN A 117 0.90 -11.81 -11.04
CA ASN A 117 1.66 -10.79 -10.32
C ASN A 117 2.87 -11.43 -9.62
N PRO A 118 4.12 -11.11 -10.04
CA PRO A 118 5.32 -11.74 -9.49
C PRO A 118 5.49 -11.49 -8.00
N LEU A 119 4.99 -10.36 -7.49
CA LEU A 119 5.06 -10.01 -6.07
C LEU A 119 4.14 -10.91 -5.23
N LEU A 120 2.89 -11.13 -5.68
CA LEU A 120 1.97 -12.04 -5.00
C LEU A 120 2.43 -13.49 -5.07
N VAL A 121 2.95 -13.93 -6.24
CA VAL A 121 3.52 -15.26 -6.39
C VAL A 121 4.69 -15.47 -5.42
N ALA A 122 5.59 -14.49 -5.30
CA ALA A 122 6.73 -14.57 -4.38
C ALA A 122 6.27 -14.65 -2.91
N ILE A 123 5.25 -13.89 -2.52
CA ILE A 123 4.68 -13.94 -1.16
C ILE A 123 4.05 -15.30 -0.89
N ILE A 124 3.24 -15.82 -1.81
CA ILE A 124 2.60 -17.13 -1.66
C ILE A 124 3.64 -18.24 -1.56
N LEU A 125 4.65 -18.23 -2.43
CA LEU A 125 5.75 -19.20 -2.38
C LEU A 125 6.53 -19.13 -1.07
N GLY A 126 6.83 -17.91 -0.59
CA GLY A 126 7.49 -17.71 0.71
C GLY A 126 6.66 -18.24 1.87
N LEU A 127 5.34 -17.99 1.87
CA LEU A 127 4.42 -18.53 2.88
C LEU A 127 4.35 -20.06 2.84
N VAL A 128 4.28 -20.66 1.65
CA VAL A 128 4.29 -22.14 1.50
C VAL A 128 5.57 -22.73 2.06
N VAL A 129 6.73 -22.16 1.73
CA VAL A 129 8.04 -22.60 2.26
C VAL A 129 8.07 -22.50 3.78
N ALA A 130 7.56 -21.38 4.34
CA ALA A 130 7.53 -21.14 5.78
C ALA A 130 6.56 -22.09 6.53
N ILE A 131 5.34 -22.28 6.01
CA ILE A 131 4.32 -23.14 6.64
C ILE A 131 4.68 -24.61 6.55
N ALA A 132 5.29 -25.03 5.43
CA ALA A 132 5.71 -26.41 5.21
C ALA A 132 7.08 -26.74 5.85
N ASP A 133 7.70 -25.78 6.53
CA ASP A 133 9.03 -25.89 7.17
C ASP A 133 10.10 -26.43 6.21
N ILE A 134 10.06 -26.00 4.95
CA ILE A 134 10.95 -26.47 3.89
C ILE A 134 12.34 -25.88 4.09
N ASN A 135 13.32 -26.74 4.35
CA ASN A 135 14.72 -26.35 4.43
C ASN A 135 15.30 -26.11 3.03
N LEU A 136 15.45 -24.85 2.66
CA LEU A 136 16.04 -24.49 1.37
C LEU A 136 17.55 -24.84 1.34
N PRO A 137 18.06 -25.36 0.21
CA PRO A 137 19.50 -25.54 0.02
C PRO A 137 20.26 -24.24 0.31
N ARG A 138 21.44 -24.36 0.98
CA ARG A 138 22.23 -23.20 1.43
C ARG A 138 22.49 -22.18 0.32
N LEU A 139 22.83 -22.66 -0.89
CA LEU A 139 23.10 -21.79 -2.04
C LEU A 139 21.85 -20.95 -2.39
N LEU A 140 20.68 -21.59 -2.48
CA LEU A 140 19.44 -20.92 -2.83
C LEU A 140 19.02 -19.90 -1.75
N LYS A 141 19.13 -20.29 -0.46
CA LYS A 141 18.86 -19.39 0.66
C LYS A 141 19.77 -18.16 0.62
N THR A 142 21.08 -18.36 0.48
CA THR A 142 22.05 -17.26 0.41
C THR A 142 21.75 -16.32 -0.76
N THR A 143 21.42 -16.87 -1.94
CA THR A 143 21.07 -16.05 -3.11
C THR A 143 19.82 -15.20 -2.86
N ILE A 144 18.76 -15.80 -2.29
CA ILE A 144 17.53 -15.08 -1.93
C ILE A 144 17.82 -13.99 -0.90
N ASP A 145 18.61 -14.29 0.13
CA ASP A 145 18.97 -13.33 1.18
C ASP A 145 19.78 -12.14 0.60
N MET A 146 20.72 -12.40 -0.30
CA MET A 146 21.48 -11.32 -0.98
C MET A 146 20.57 -10.42 -1.82
N LEU A 147 19.65 -11.01 -2.59
CA LEU A 147 18.67 -10.24 -3.38
C LEU A 147 17.73 -9.44 -2.46
N ALA A 148 17.20 -10.07 -1.42
CA ALA A 148 16.32 -9.40 -0.45
C ALA A 148 17.01 -8.21 0.22
N ASN A 149 18.27 -8.38 0.66
CA ASN A 149 19.04 -7.31 1.30
C ASN A 149 19.41 -6.17 0.33
N SER A 150 19.45 -6.41 -0.98
CA SER A 150 19.73 -5.39 -1.97
C SER A 150 18.52 -4.47 -2.25
N VAL A 151 17.29 -4.91 -1.93
CA VAL A 151 16.07 -4.16 -2.23
C VAL A 151 16.06 -2.79 -1.54
N SER A 152 16.36 -2.74 -0.24
CA SER A 152 16.28 -1.51 0.55
C SER A 152 17.20 -0.40 0.02
N PRO A 153 18.52 -0.62 -0.18
CA PRO A 153 19.39 0.43 -0.71
C PRO A 153 19.00 0.85 -2.14
N VAL A 154 18.61 -0.10 -2.99
CA VAL A 154 18.17 0.22 -4.37
C VAL A 154 16.92 1.10 -4.36
N VAL A 155 15.92 0.76 -3.55
CA VAL A 155 14.68 1.55 -3.45
C VAL A 155 14.95 2.94 -2.88
N LEU A 156 15.82 3.09 -1.89
CA LEU A 156 16.20 4.41 -1.36
C LEU A 156 16.87 5.28 -2.43
N VAL A 157 17.75 4.70 -3.25
CA VAL A 157 18.35 5.43 -4.40
C VAL A 157 17.28 5.83 -5.41
N VAL A 158 16.36 4.93 -5.77
CA VAL A 158 15.24 5.25 -6.70
C VAL A 158 14.36 6.37 -6.16
N ILE A 159 14.01 6.34 -4.86
CA ILE A 159 13.24 7.40 -4.21
C ILE A 159 14.02 8.72 -4.22
N GLY A 160 15.31 8.69 -3.90
CA GLY A 160 16.18 9.87 -3.93
C GLY A 160 16.26 10.52 -5.33
N LEU A 161 16.46 9.71 -6.37
CA LEU A 161 16.44 10.15 -7.77
C LEU A 161 15.07 10.72 -8.17
N PHE A 162 13.99 10.10 -7.73
CA PHE A 162 12.63 10.56 -7.96
C PHE A 162 12.40 11.94 -7.30
N ILE A 163 12.79 12.11 -6.05
CA ILE A 163 12.69 13.37 -5.32
C ILE A 163 13.51 14.46 -6.06
N GLY A 164 14.77 14.16 -6.41
CA GLY A 164 15.67 15.10 -7.08
C GLY A 164 15.20 15.50 -8.48
N SER A 165 14.48 14.62 -9.20
CA SER A 165 13.93 14.92 -10.52
C SER A 165 12.54 15.56 -10.50
N SER A 166 11.89 15.65 -9.33
CA SER A 166 10.53 16.15 -9.20
C SER A 166 10.48 17.67 -9.30
N LYS A 167 9.55 18.18 -10.12
CA LYS A 167 9.32 19.64 -10.23
C LYS A 167 8.56 20.15 -9.01
N ILE A 168 9.10 21.14 -8.32
CA ILE A 168 8.54 21.71 -7.09
C ILE A 168 7.16 22.37 -7.36
N GLY A 169 6.97 23.05 -8.49
CA GLY A 169 5.71 23.73 -8.82
C GLY A 169 5.41 24.94 -7.93
N LYS A 170 4.16 25.43 -7.96
CA LYS A 170 3.72 26.60 -7.19
C LYS A 170 3.30 26.18 -5.76
N LEU A 171 3.56 27.06 -4.79
CA LEU A 171 3.25 26.79 -3.37
C LEU A 171 1.76 26.44 -3.13
N LYS A 172 0.82 27.07 -3.84
CA LYS A 172 -0.62 26.76 -3.75
C LYS A 172 -0.98 25.31 -4.12
N GLU A 173 -0.16 24.66 -4.94
CA GLU A 173 -0.38 23.28 -5.36
C GLU A 173 0.05 22.27 -4.29
N TRP A 174 0.76 22.71 -3.26
CA TRP A 174 1.18 21.89 -2.13
C TRP A 174 0.14 21.78 -1.02
N LEU A 175 -0.81 22.72 -0.93
CA LEU A 175 -1.82 22.69 0.13
C LEU A 175 -2.66 21.40 0.13
N PRO A 176 -3.27 20.94 -1.00
CA PRO A 176 -3.98 19.67 -1.01
C PRO A 176 -3.06 18.46 -0.79
N VAL A 177 -1.79 18.56 -1.19
CA VAL A 177 -0.77 17.53 -0.94
C VAL A 177 -0.43 17.45 0.54
N ALA A 178 -0.23 18.59 1.20
CA ALA A 178 0.02 18.65 2.64
C ALA A 178 -1.16 18.10 3.45
N ALA A 179 -2.40 18.48 3.08
CA ALA A 179 -3.59 17.93 3.70
C ALA A 179 -3.66 16.39 3.57
N PHE A 180 -3.43 15.86 2.37
CA PHE A 180 -3.36 14.42 2.13
C PHE A 180 -2.26 13.76 2.97
N THR A 181 -1.07 14.35 3.03
CA THR A 181 0.06 13.82 3.80
C THR A 181 -0.23 13.79 5.31
N VAL A 182 -0.86 14.84 5.85
CA VAL A 182 -1.29 14.84 7.25
C VAL A 182 -2.31 13.73 7.52
N VAL A 183 -3.28 13.55 6.61
CA VAL A 183 -4.26 12.46 6.73
C VAL A 183 -3.57 11.10 6.77
N THR A 184 -2.64 10.84 5.85
CA THR A 184 -2.02 9.52 5.72
C THR A 184 -0.97 9.22 6.78
N LEU A 185 -0.18 10.20 7.22
CA LEU A 185 0.90 9.97 8.19
C LEU A 185 0.47 10.14 9.66
N PHE A 186 -0.64 10.85 9.93
CA PHE A 186 -1.07 11.13 11.29
C PHE A 186 -2.51 10.68 11.57
N ILE A 187 -3.48 11.12 10.75
CA ILE A 187 -4.89 10.90 11.06
C ILE A 187 -5.26 9.42 10.93
N LEU A 188 -4.89 8.76 9.84
CA LEU A 188 -5.22 7.36 9.62
C LEU A 188 -4.52 6.43 10.61
N PRO A 189 -3.19 6.54 10.85
CA PRO A 189 -2.55 5.78 11.91
C PRO A 189 -3.14 6.06 13.29
N GLY A 190 -3.46 7.34 13.58
CA GLY A 190 -4.11 7.74 14.84
C GLY A 190 -5.48 7.12 15.05
N ILE A 191 -6.33 7.11 14.01
CA ILE A 191 -7.65 6.44 14.06
C ILE A 191 -7.47 4.94 14.28
N PHE A 192 -6.53 4.31 13.58
CA PHE A 192 -6.24 2.88 13.75
C PHE A 192 -5.76 2.57 15.17
N TYR A 193 -4.84 3.38 15.71
CA TYR A 193 -4.38 3.26 17.10
C TYR A 193 -5.51 3.37 18.12
N LEU A 194 -6.34 4.40 17.99
CA LEU A 194 -7.46 4.61 18.91
C LEU A 194 -8.50 3.49 18.82
N ALA A 195 -8.76 2.99 17.60
CA ALA A 195 -9.64 1.84 17.40
C ALA A 195 -9.07 0.58 18.09
N LEU A 196 -7.79 0.29 17.89
CA LEU A 196 -7.15 -0.85 18.56
C LEU A 196 -7.15 -0.71 20.10
N LYS A 197 -6.87 0.49 20.60
CA LYS A 197 -6.91 0.76 22.07
C LYS A 197 -8.28 0.49 22.68
N GLY A 198 -9.36 0.67 21.87
CA GLY A 198 -10.73 0.38 22.31
C GLY A 198 -11.14 -1.10 22.25
N PHE A 199 -10.50 -1.90 21.37
CA PHE A 199 -10.97 -3.27 21.08
C PHE A 199 -9.92 -4.36 21.29
N ALA A 200 -8.61 -4.03 21.28
CA ALA A 200 -7.55 -5.02 21.41
C ALA A 200 -7.16 -5.23 22.86
N SER A 201 -7.04 -6.49 23.26
CA SER A 201 -6.54 -6.86 24.60
C SER A 201 -5.01 -6.73 24.71
N ASP A 202 -4.30 -6.79 23.58
CA ASP A 202 -2.85 -6.71 23.48
C ASP A 202 -2.50 -5.84 22.28
N LEU A 203 -1.95 -4.66 22.52
CA LEU A 203 -1.56 -3.69 21.48
C LEU A 203 -0.24 -4.05 20.81
N ASP A 204 0.67 -4.71 21.54
CA ASP A 204 2.01 -5.03 21.03
C ASP A 204 1.96 -5.89 19.76
N LYS A 205 0.96 -6.77 19.69
CA LYS A 205 0.66 -7.60 18.52
C LYS A 205 0.42 -6.79 17.24
N TYR A 206 -0.05 -5.55 17.37
CA TYR A 206 -0.43 -4.70 16.23
C TYR A 206 0.61 -3.63 15.89
N ILE A 207 1.73 -3.57 16.63
CA ILE A 207 2.84 -2.64 16.35
C ILE A 207 3.25 -2.67 14.87
N PRO A 208 3.47 -3.85 14.23
CA PRO A 208 3.81 -3.90 12.80
C PRO A 208 2.75 -3.23 11.94
N SER A 209 1.46 -3.49 12.20
CA SER A 209 0.35 -2.90 11.44
C SER A 209 0.31 -1.38 11.56
N MET A 210 0.53 -0.86 12.76
CA MET A 210 0.49 0.58 13.03
C MET A 210 1.59 1.33 12.29
N ILE A 211 2.83 0.83 12.37
CA ILE A 211 3.95 1.40 11.63
C ILE A 211 3.75 1.27 10.11
N MET A 212 3.19 0.15 9.64
CA MET A 212 2.92 -0.07 8.21
C MET A 212 1.85 0.90 7.68
N ILE A 213 0.82 1.21 8.45
CA ILE A 213 -0.22 2.19 8.08
C ILE A 213 0.36 3.61 8.05
N ALA A 214 1.36 3.92 8.89
CA ALA A 214 2.05 5.20 8.91
C ALA A 214 3.14 5.34 7.82
N MET A 215 3.33 4.34 6.93
CA MET A 215 4.29 4.43 5.84
C MET A 215 3.91 5.52 4.83
N PRO A 216 4.91 6.23 4.26
CA PRO A 216 4.68 7.25 3.23
C PRO A 216 4.13 6.63 1.94
N LEU A 217 3.69 7.47 1.01
CA LEU A 217 3.17 7.03 -0.28
C LEU A 217 4.24 6.30 -1.11
N ALA A 218 3.86 5.18 -1.70
CA ALA A 218 4.71 4.42 -2.62
C ALA A 218 4.86 5.09 -3.99
N ILE A 219 5.88 4.69 -4.76
CA ILE A 219 6.08 5.16 -6.14
C ILE A 219 5.10 4.52 -7.14
N THR A 220 4.49 3.41 -6.79
CA THR A 220 3.60 2.64 -7.67
C THR A 220 2.42 3.45 -8.23
N PRO A 221 1.69 4.29 -7.47
CA PRO A 221 0.66 5.17 -8.02
C PRO A 221 1.15 6.10 -9.13
N PHE A 222 2.41 6.57 -9.04
CA PHE A 222 3.01 7.39 -10.09
C PHE A 222 3.22 6.60 -11.38
N ALA A 223 3.67 5.36 -11.29
CA ALA A 223 3.82 4.47 -12.44
C ALA A 223 2.46 4.14 -13.11
N LEU A 224 1.39 4.06 -12.31
CA LEU A 224 0.03 3.79 -12.79
C LEU A 224 -0.68 5.03 -13.34
N ALA A 225 -0.17 6.23 -13.06
CA ALA A 225 -0.87 7.48 -13.31
C ALA A 225 -1.25 7.69 -14.77
N ASP A 226 -0.36 7.41 -15.70
CA ASP A 226 -0.62 7.57 -17.14
C ASP A 226 -1.66 6.56 -17.64
N LYS A 227 -1.59 5.32 -17.17
CA LYS A 227 -2.52 4.24 -17.55
C LYS A 227 -3.95 4.54 -17.11
N PHE A 228 -4.14 5.10 -15.92
CA PHE A 228 -5.46 5.31 -15.30
C PHE A 228 -5.93 6.76 -15.32
N GLY A 229 -5.17 7.67 -15.97
CA GLY A 229 -5.52 9.09 -16.08
C GLY A 229 -5.53 9.82 -14.73
N LEU A 230 -4.64 9.44 -13.80
CA LEU A 230 -4.54 10.03 -12.46
C LEU A 230 -3.82 11.38 -12.50
N ASP A 231 -3.86 12.10 -11.39
CA ASP A 231 -3.09 13.33 -11.22
C ASP A 231 -1.62 13.04 -10.87
N LYS A 232 -0.82 12.86 -11.92
CA LYS A 232 0.59 12.51 -11.81
C LYS A 232 1.41 13.55 -11.02
N GLN A 233 1.05 14.84 -11.13
CA GLN A 233 1.74 15.91 -10.42
C GLN A 233 1.42 15.89 -8.91
N PHE A 234 0.14 15.69 -8.58
CA PHE A 234 -0.26 15.50 -7.18
C PHE A 234 0.46 14.30 -6.57
N ILE A 235 0.48 13.16 -7.27
CA ILE A 235 1.13 11.92 -6.80
C ILE A 235 2.63 12.16 -6.58
N ALA A 236 3.32 12.78 -7.54
CA ALA A 236 4.75 13.07 -7.41
C ALA A 236 5.06 13.91 -6.17
N ARG A 237 4.31 15.00 -5.96
CA ARG A 237 4.48 15.85 -4.78
C ARG A 237 4.12 15.12 -3.48
N ALA A 238 3.09 14.29 -3.49
CA ALA A 238 2.67 13.52 -2.32
C ALA A 238 3.75 12.48 -1.93
N ILE A 239 4.40 11.83 -2.88
CA ILE A 239 5.54 10.95 -2.63
C ILE A 239 6.68 11.73 -1.96
N VAL A 240 7.07 12.86 -2.55
CA VAL A 240 8.15 13.71 -2.04
C VAL A 240 7.86 14.15 -0.60
N LEU A 241 6.70 14.75 -0.37
CA LEU A 241 6.35 15.31 0.93
C LEU A 241 6.17 14.22 1.99
N SER A 242 5.42 13.16 1.69
CA SER A 242 5.19 12.09 2.64
C SER A 242 6.47 11.34 2.99
N THR A 243 7.34 11.06 2.00
CA THR A 243 8.63 10.39 2.26
C THR A 243 9.56 11.27 3.09
N THR A 244 9.64 12.59 2.80
CA THR A 244 10.47 13.50 3.60
C THR A 244 9.96 13.60 5.04
N LEU A 245 8.65 13.75 5.24
CA LEU A 245 8.06 13.84 6.58
C LEU A 245 8.11 12.51 7.33
N SER A 246 8.13 11.38 6.64
CA SER A 246 8.21 10.06 7.27
C SER A 246 9.48 9.83 8.08
N ILE A 247 10.56 10.57 7.77
CA ILE A 247 11.80 10.57 8.56
C ILE A 247 11.54 10.97 10.01
N ILE A 248 10.54 11.82 10.25
CA ILE A 248 10.15 12.28 11.58
C ILE A 248 8.95 11.47 12.10
N THR A 249 7.95 11.22 11.25
CA THR A 249 6.68 10.61 11.71
C THR A 249 6.81 9.14 12.06
N ILE A 250 7.66 8.37 11.37
CA ILE A 250 7.86 6.96 11.69
C ILE A 250 8.53 6.79 13.07
N PRO A 251 9.67 7.47 13.39
CA PRO A 251 10.23 7.43 14.72
C PRO A 251 9.26 7.91 15.81
N LEU A 252 8.44 8.95 15.50
CA LEU A 252 7.42 9.42 16.43
C LEU A 252 6.42 8.32 16.77
N TRP A 253 5.83 7.66 15.77
CA TRP A 253 4.93 6.53 16.01
C TRP A 253 5.60 5.38 16.73
N ALA A 254 6.84 5.02 16.34
CA ALA A 254 7.59 3.96 17.01
C ALA A 254 7.90 4.25 18.48
N SER A 255 8.04 5.53 18.85
CA SER A 255 8.26 5.92 20.27
C SER A 255 7.00 5.98 21.11
N MET A 256 5.81 5.97 20.48
CA MET A 256 4.50 5.98 21.16
C MET A 256 3.94 4.57 21.39
N LEU A 257 4.55 3.58 20.75
CA LEU A 257 4.13 2.18 20.75
C LEU A 257 5.05 1.32 21.58
#